data_60c0aa9228d9f3b4f15565219fa94e17
#
_entry.id   60c0aa9228d9f3b4f15565219fa94e17
#
_cell.length_a   1.000
_cell.length_b   1.000
_cell.length_c   1.000
_cell.angle_alpha   90.00
_cell.angle_beta   90.00
_cell.angle_gamma   90.00
#
_symmetry.space_group_name_H-M   'P 1'
#
loop_
_entity.id
_entity.type
_entity.pdbx_description
1 polymer ?
#
loop_
_entity_poly.entity_id
_entity_poly.type
_entity_poly.pdbx_seq_one_letter_code
_entity_poly.pdbx_strand_id
1 'polypeptide(L)'
;MANPTTIRHGPLTIPLPEGWFDASQVVAMGPEEGGFRSSLVVSVEPARPNETVEQFAARLLPGVRKVAPGFVLIAEQLANFGGKDGVLREYTFDVEGTVVAQLQFYLVKSEIGLTFTYTQLAARLKDTRAVAEKFFTGTQVTGALEALMRPSTIRG
;
A
#
# COMPACT_ATOMS: atom_id res chain seq x y z
N MET A 1 -10.41 9.90 20.24
CA MET A 1 -10.90 9.13 19.12
C MET A 1 -11.09 7.70 19.49
N ALA A 2 -12.23 7.21 19.22
CA ALA A 2 -12.50 5.80 19.52
C ALA A 2 -11.96 4.94 18.40
N ASN A 3 -11.35 3.84 18.73
CA ASN A 3 -10.91 2.87 17.74
C ASN A 3 -12.11 2.05 17.28
N PRO A 4 -12.10 1.56 16.05
CA PRO A 4 -13.17 0.67 15.60
C PRO A 4 -13.23 -0.56 16.51
N THR A 5 -14.42 -1.07 16.74
CA THR A 5 -14.63 -2.27 17.54
C THR A 5 -14.84 -3.51 16.69
N THR A 6 -14.91 -3.35 15.38
CA THR A 6 -15.07 -4.47 14.46
C THR A 6 -14.33 -4.20 13.18
N ILE A 7 -13.99 -5.29 12.48
CA ILE A 7 -13.47 -5.20 11.11
C ILE A 7 -14.55 -5.75 10.19
N ARG A 8 -14.83 -5.04 9.09
CA ARG A 8 -15.77 -5.51 8.12
C ARG A 8 -15.12 -5.73 6.81
N HIS A 9 -15.38 -6.83 6.23
CA HIS A 9 -14.87 -7.15 4.91
C HIS A 9 -15.84 -8.11 4.21
N GLY A 10 -16.51 -7.66 3.16
CA GLY A 10 -17.48 -8.46 2.47
C GLY A 10 -18.55 -8.97 3.43
N PRO A 11 -18.78 -10.28 3.47
CA PRO A 11 -19.79 -10.84 4.38
C PRO A 11 -19.30 -11.00 5.81
N LEU A 12 -18.05 -10.65 6.07
CA LEU A 12 -17.47 -10.87 7.41
C LEU A 12 -17.60 -9.66 8.30
N THR A 13 -17.94 -9.90 9.54
CA THR A 13 -17.85 -8.90 10.60
C THR A 13 -17.06 -9.57 11.73
N ILE A 14 -15.90 -9.04 12.01
CA ILE A 14 -14.99 -9.64 12.99
C ILE A 14 -14.92 -8.75 14.20
N PRO A 15 -15.19 -9.26 15.41
CA PRO A 15 -15.07 -8.44 16.59
C PRO A 15 -13.60 -8.10 16.85
N LEU A 16 -13.35 -6.88 17.31
CA LEU A 16 -11.99 -6.42 17.56
C LEU A 16 -11.86 -6.18 19.05
N PRO A 17 -11.17 -7.07 19.79
CA PRO A 17 -11.00 -6.90 21.23
C PRO A 17 -10.25 -5.62 21.58
N GLU A 18 -10.37 -5.23 22.87
CA GLU A 18 -9.67 -4.04 23.31
C GLU A 18 -8.16 -4.23 23.18
N GLY A 19 -7.48 -3.22 22.72
CA GLY A 19 -6.03 -3.28 22.49
C GLY A 19 -5.64 -3.79 21.12
N TRP A 20 -6.60 -4.28 20.34
CA TRP A 20 -6.34 -4.72 18.97
C TRP A 20 -6.68 -3.60 17.97
N PHE A 21 -6.08 -3.63 16.83
CA PHE A 21 -6.38 -2.63 15.78
C PHE A 21 -6.51 -3.33 14.43
N ASP A 22 -7.23 -2.68 13.54
CA ASP A 22 -7.45 -3.22 12.20
C ASP A 22 -6.19 -3.01 11.36
N ALA A 23 -5.59 -4.10 10.92
CA ALA A 23 -4.43 -4.08 10.04
C ALA A 23 -4.77 -4.71 8.68
N SER A 24 -6.00 -4.54 8.26
CA SER A 24 -6.46 -5.12 7.00
C SER A 24 -5.71 -4.53 5.81
N GLN A 25 -5.61 -5.32 4.77
CA GLN A 25 -5.01 -4.88 3.51
C GLN A 25 -5.99 -5.19 2.38
N VAL A 26 -5.96 -4.37 1.36
CA VAL A 26 -6.70 -4.64 0.13
C VAL A 26 -5.73 -5.26 -0.85
N VAL A 27 -6.07 -6.42 -1.39
CA VAL A 27 -5.20 -7.14 -2.34
C VAL A 27 -5.96 -7.37 -3.63
N ALA A 28 -5.37 -6.93 -4.74
CA ALA A 28 -5.90 -7.21 -6.07
C ALA A 28 -4.85 -8.05 -6.80
N MET A 29 -5.28 -9.13 -7.45
CA MET A 29 -4.38 -10.02 -8.16
C MET A 29 -4.59 -9.86 -9.66
N GLY A 30 -3.49 -9.73 -10.39
CA GLY A 30 -3.54 -9.60 -11.84
C GLY A 30 -3.53 -10.96 -12.55
N PRO A 31 -3.49 -10.94 -13.87
CA PRO A 31 -3.45 -12.19 -14.63
C PRO A 31 -2.08 -12.84 -14.48
N GLU A 32 -2.04 -14.16 -14.59
CA GLU A 32 -0.79 -14.89 -14.57
C GLU A 32 -0.15 -14.78 -15.94
N GLU A 33 1.12 -14.41 -15.98
CA GLU A 33 1.86 -14.29 -17.21
C GLU A 33 3.26 -14.80 -16.97
N GLY A 34 3.71 -15.74 -17.76
CA GLY A 34 5.07 -16.30 -17.64
C GLY A 34 5.33 -16.96 -16.30
N GLY A 35 4.33 -17.56 -15.70
CA GLY A 35 4.49 -18.21 -14.40
C GLY A 35 4.48 -17.26 -13.22
N PHE A 36 4.19 -15.99 -13.45
CA PHE A 36 4.14 -14.98 -12.40
C PHE A 36 2.82 -14.22 -12.43
N ARG A 37 2.30 -13.92 -11.26
CA ARG A 37 1.06 -13.15 -11.16
C ARG A 37 1.37 -11.82 -10.48
N SER A 38 1.09 -10.74 -11.17
CA SER A 38 1.26 -9.41 -10.58
C SER A 38 0.21 -9.15 -9.52
N SER A 39 0.47 -8.22 -8.64
CA SER A 39 -0.46 -7.89 -7.57
C SER A 39 -0.36 -6.43 -7.18
N LEU A 40 -1.45 -5.93 -6.62
CA LEU A 40 -1.47 -4.65 -5.94
C LEU A 40 -1.93 -4.88 -4.51
N VAL A 41 -1.18 -4.37 -3.55
CA VAL A 41 -1.56 -4.43 -2.15
C VAL A 41 -1.62 -2.99 -1.63
N VAL A 42 -2.71 -2.65 -0.97
CA VAL A 42 -2.80 -1.34 -0.31
C VAL A 42 -2.94 -1.60 1.19
N SER A 43 -2.01 -1.06 1.95
CA SER A 43 -2.06 -1.16 3.40
C SER A 43 -2.27 0.23 4.01
N VAL A 44 -2.91 0.25 5.16
CA VAL A 44 -3.24 1.47 5.87
C VAL A 44 -2.69 1.33 7.29
N GLU A 45 -2.00 2.34 7.77
CA GLU A 45 -1.49 2.33 9.13
C GLU A 45 -1.45 3.75 9.68
N PRO A 46 -1.40 3.92 11.00
CA PRO A 46 -1.29 5.26 11.56
C PRO A 46 0.01 5.92 11.17
N ALA A 47 -0.06 7.19 10.77
CA ALA A 47 1.14 8.00 10.61
C ALA A 47 1.48 8.60 11.99
N ARG A 48 2.72 9.02 12.17
CA ARG A 48 3.11 9.70 13.40
C ARG A 48 2.60 11.14 13.38
N PRO A 49 2.42 11.78 14.52
CA PRO A 49 1.96 13.17 14.55
C PRO A 49 2.84 14.06 13.69
N ASN A 50 2.20 14.83 12.80
CA ASN A 50 2.87 15.78 11.91
C ASN A 50 3.88 15.11 10.95
N GLU A 51 3.76 13.82 10.72
CA GLU A 51 4.66 13.12 9.82
C GLU A 51 4.36 13.52 8.38
N THR A 52 5.38 13.91 7.62
CA THR A 52 5.22 14.17 6.20
C THR A 52 5.27 12.86 5.45
N VAL A 53 4.83 12.86 4.20
CA VAL A 53 4.88 11.64 3.40
C VAL A 53 6.33 11.20 3.18
N GLU A 54 7.27 12.14 3.05
CA GLU A 54 8.67 11.79 2.90
C GLU A 54 9.20 11.10 4.15
N GLN A 55 8.82 11.58 5.33
CA GLN A 55 9.21 10.96 6.59
C GLN A 55 8.58 9.59 6.73
N PHE A 56 7.33 9.45 6.35
CA PHE A 56 6.62 8.18 6.38
C PHE A 56 7.31 7.15 5.50
N ALA A 57 7.59 7.51 4.24
CA ALA A 57 8.26 6.61 3.30
C ALA A 57 9.66 6.23 3.81
N ALA A 58 10.41 7.20 4.34
CA ALA A 58 11.75 6.94 4.87
C ALA A 58 11.71 6.01 6.08
N ARG A 59 10.72 6.15 6.93
CA ARG A 59 10.57 5.33 8.13
C ARG A 59 10.30 3.87 7.78
N LEU A 60 9.63 3.62 6.66
CA LEU A 60 9.28 2.26 6.26
C LEU A 60 10.39 1.55 5.48
N LEU A 61 11.38 2.30 4.97
CA LEU A 61 12.42 1.71 4.13
C LEU A 61 13.23 0.60 4.81
N PRO A 62 13.67 0.73 6.05
CA PRO A 62 14.45 -0.35 6.68
C PRO A 62 13.68 -1.68 6.74
N GLY A 63 12.37 -1.63 6.98
CA GLY A 63 11.55 -2.83 7.00
C GLY A 63 11.44 -3.47 5.64
N VAL A 64 11.36 -2.68 4.58
CA VAL A 64 11.32 -3.19 3.22
C VAL A 64 12.64 -3.88 2.91
N ARG A 65 13.77 -3.25 3.22
CA ARG A 65 15.09 -3.83 2.97
C ARG A 65 15.28 -5.15 3.69
N LYS A 66 14.75 -5.25 4.89
CA LYS A 66 14.92 -6.42 5.73
C LYS A 66 14.25 -7.66 5.13
N VAL A 67 13.13 -7.48 4.44
CA VAL A 67 12.35 -8.60 3.92
C VAL A 67 12.54 -8.81 2.42
N ALA A 68 13.40 -8.04 1.78
CA ALA A 68 13.61 -8.11 0.33
C ALA A 68 15.05 -8.52 0.01
N PRO A 69 15.32 -9.82 -0.15
CA PRO A 69 16.68 -10.29 -0.43
C PRO A 69 17.23 -9.67 -1.71
N GLY A 70 18.48 -9.20 -1.67
CA GLY A 70 19.08 -8.59 -2.85
C GLY A 70 18.47 -7.24 -3.22
N PHE A 71 17.92 -6.52 -2.23
CA PHE A 71 17.27 -5.24 -2.45
C PHE A 71 18.18 -4.25 -3.19
N VAL A 72 17.66 -3.66 -4.25
CA VAL A 72 18.35 -2.59 -4.98
C VAL A 72 17.34 -1.46 -5.20
N LEU A 73 17.63 -0.30 -4.65
CA LEU A 73 16.77 0.86 -4.87
C LEU A 73 17.06 1.42 -6.26
N ILE A 74 16.03 1.51 -7.09
CA ILE A 74 16.16 2.00 -8.46
C ILE A 74 15.87 3.50 -8.54
N ALA A 75 14.78 3.96 -7.93
CA ALA A 75 14.37 5.36 -7.99
C ALA A 75 13.48 5.71 -6.82
N GLU A 76 13.51 6.96 -6.41
CA GLU A 76 12.61 7.48 -5.40
C GLU A 76 12.38 8.94 -5.69
N GLN A 77 11.14 9.37 -5.74
CA GLN A 77 10.82 10.75 -6.09
C GLN A 77 9.43 11.13 -5.63
N LEU A 78 9.17 12.42 -5.54
CA LEU A 78 7.83 12.92 -5.29
C LEU A 78 7.01 12.68 -6.55
N ALA A 79 5.75 12.36 -6.40
CA ALA A 79 4.87 12.10 -7.52
C ALA A 79 3.43 12.48 -7.16
N ASN A 80 2.65 12.79 -8.18
CA ASN A 80 1.24 13.08 -8.01
C ASN A 80 0.45 12.18 -8.95
N PHE A 81 -0.50 11.43 -8.39
CA PHE A 81 -1.37 10.57 -9.18
C PHE A 81 -2.82 10.89 -8.82
N GLY A 82 -3.55 11.42 -9.79
CA GLY A 82 -4.97 11.74 -9.57
C GLY A 82 -5.21 12.76 -8.47
N GLY A 83 -4.33 13.74 -8.35
CA GLY A 83 -4.44 14.76 -7.32
C GLY A 83 -3.88 14.34 -5.96
N LYS A 84 -3.26 13.15 -5.87
CA LYS A 84 -2.67 12.68 -4.62
C LYS A 84 -1.17 12.89 -4.68
N ASP A 85 -0.65 13.75 -3.80
CA ASP A 85 0.78 14.00 -3.70
C ASP A 85 1.41 12.97 -2.78
N GLY A 86 2.42 12.29 -3.25
CA GLY A 86 3.06 11.25 -2.47
C GLY A 86 4.50 11.01 -2.87
N VAL A 87 5.05 9.90 -2.41
CA VAL A 87 6.40 9.47 -2.74
C VAL A 87 6.29 8.18 -3.55
N LEU A 88 6.96 8.13 -4.69
CA LEU A 88 7.02 6.94 -5.52
C LEU A 88 8.40 6.33 -5.36
N ARG A 89 8.46 5.04 -5.02
CA ARG A 89 9.71 4.31 -4.81
C ARG A 89 9.69 3.06 -5.67
N GLU A 90 10.77 2.85 -6.40
CA GLU A 90 10.93 1.66 -7.22
C GLU A 90 12.17 0.90 -6.74
N TYR A 91 12.05 -0.40 -6.53
CA TYR A 91 13.18 -1.25 -6.16
C TYR A 91 12.98 -2.66 -6.69
N THR A 92 14.07 -3.42 -6.71
CA THR A 92 14.03 -4.82 -7.12
C THR A 92 14.62 -5.67 -6.01
N PHE A 93 14.27 -6.95 -6.01
CA PHE A 93 14.83 -7.94 -5.10
C PHE A 93 14.69 -9.33 -5.73
N ASP A 94 15.38 -10.32 -5.12
CA ASP A 94 15.38 -11.66 -5.68
C ASP A 94 14.41 -12.56 -4.94
N VAL A 95 13.67 -13.35 -5.69
CA VAL A 95 12.81 -14.39 -5.13
C VAL A 95 13.20 -15.67 -5.84
N GLU A 96 13.95 -16.52 -5.17
CA GLU A 96 14.39 -17.81 -5.71
C GLU A 96 14.99 -17.72 -7.12
N GLY A 97 15.89 -16.76 -7.30
CA GLY A 97 16.57 -16.59 -8.58
C GLY A 97 15.83 -15.74 -9.60
N THR A 98 14.64 -15.27 -9.26
CA THR A 98 13.86 -14.39 -10.15
C THR A 98 13.91 -12.99 -9.60
N VAL A 99 14.22 -12.02 -10.46
CA VAL A 99 14.25 -10.62 -10.05
C VAL A 99 12.84 -10.04 -10.15
N VAL A 100 12.35 -9.58 -9.02
CA VAL A 100 11.01 -9.00 -8.90
C VAL A 100 11.16 -7.51 -8.64
N ALA A 101 10.29 -6.71 -9.21
CA ALA A 101 10.24 -5.27 -8.97
C ALA A 101 8.98 -4.92 -8.20
N GLN A 102 9.13 -3.95 -7.31
CA GLN A 102 7.97 -3.34 -6.65
C GLN A 102 8.00 -1.85 -6.90
N LEU A 103 6.82 -1.31 -7.20
CA LEU A 103 6.62 0.10 -7.35
C LEU A 103 5.69 0.50 -6.22
N GLN A 104 6.19 1.28 -5.27
CA GLN A 104 5.40 1.69 -4.12
C GLN A 104 5.06 3.15 -4.18
N PHE A 105 3.81 3.46 -3.88
CA PHE A 105 3.35 4.84 -3.79
C PHE A 105 2.85 5.05 -2.37
N TYR A 106 3.39 6.07 -1.70
CA TYR A 106 3.11 6.36 -0.30
C TYR A 106 2.32 7.65 -0.19
N LEU A 107 1.33 7.65 0.69
CA LEU A 107 0.54 8.84 0.98
C LEU A 107 0.38 9.00 2.48
N VAL A 108 0.25 10.22 2.92
CA VAL A 108 -0.17 10.53 4.30
C VAL A 108 -1.32 11.50 4.21
N LYS A 109 -2.44 11.14 4.84
CA LYS A 109 -3.61 12.00 4.86
C LYS A 109 -4.31 11.85 6.19
N SER A 110 -4.54 12.95 6.87
CA SER A 110 -5.25 12.95 8.16
C SER A 110 -4.68 11.97 9.17
N GLU A 111 -3.37 11.98 9.33
CA GLU A 111 -2.63 11.12 10.26
C GLU A 111 -2.74 9.63 9.93
N ILE A 112 -3.08 9.33 8.70
CA ILE A 112 -3.13 7.95 8.21
C ILE A 112 -2.10 7.81 7.09
N GLY A 113 -1.31 6.75 7.14
CA GLY A 113 -0.37 6.41 6.08
C GLY A 113 -0.92 5.30 5.20
N LEU A 114 -0.81 5.48 3.89
CA LEU A 114 -1.22 4.47 2.94
C LEU A 114 -0.02 4.08 2.10
N THR A 115 0.14 2.79 1.86
CA THR A 115 1.19 2.27 0.99
C THR A 115 0.54 1.41 -0.08
N PHE A 116 0.75 1.79 -1.33
CA PHE A 116 0.31 1.00 -2.49
C PHE A 116 1.55 0.26 -2.98
N THR A 117 1.49 -1.04 -3.09
CA THR A 117 2.61 -1.84 -3.58
C THR A 117 2.19 -2.65 -4.80
N TYR A 118 2.72 -2.27 -5.96
CA TYR A 118 2.52 -3.02 -7.19
C TYR A 118 3.73 -3.93 -7.38
N THR A 119 3.50 -5.23 -7.53
CA THR A 119 4.57 -6.21 -7.69
C THR A 119 4.50 -6.83 -9.08
N GLN A 120 5.64 -6.88 -9.76
CA GLN A 120 5.74 -7.44 -11.10
C GLN A 120 7.14 -7.98 -11.31
N LEU A 121 7.32 -8.88 -12.28
CA LEU A 121 8.66 -9.27 -12.70
C LEU A 121 9.42 -8.02 -13.13
N ALA A 122 10.67 -7.91 -12.73
CA ALA A 122 11.47 -6.74 -13.07
C ALA A 122 11.54 -6.53 -14.60
N ALA A 123 11.66 -7.63 -15.34
CA ALA A 123 11.72 -7.57 -16.80
C ALA A 123 10.45 -7.04 -17.43
N ARG A 124 9.32 -7.07 -16.72
CA ARG A 124 8.05 -6.62 -17.27
C ARG A 124 7.56 -5.31 -16.69
N LEU A 125 8.26 -4.73 -15.74
CA LEU A 125 7.80 -3.51 -15.09
C LEU A 125 7.64 -2.38 -16.11
N LYS A 126 8.61 -2.24 -17.01
CA LYS A 126 8.58 -1.17 -17.99
C LYS A 126 7.29 -1.21 -18.83
N ASP A 127 6.87 -2.40 -19.24
CA ASP A 127 5.70 -2.56 -20.08
C ASP A 127 4.39 -2.49 -19.32
N THR A 128 4.42 -2.72 -18.00
CA THR A 128 3.21 -2.75 -17.19
C THR A 128 3.11 -1.59 -16.22
N ARG A 129 4.07 -0.67 -16.24
CA ARG A 129 4.09 0.48 -15.34
C ARG A 129 2.79 1.28 -15.41
N ALA A 130 2.20 1.40 -16.60
CA ALA A 130 0.95 2.11 -16.77
C ALA A 130 -0.20 1.48 -15.98
N VAL A 131 -0.15 0.17 -15.76
CA VAL A 131 -1.16 -0.53 -14.95
C VAL A 131 -1.05 -0.06 -13.50
N ALA A 132 0.18 0.00 -12.97
CA ALA A 132 0.39 0.48 -11.61
C ALA A 132 -0.08 1.92 -11.46
N GLU A 133 0.28 2.77 -12.42
CA GLU A 133 -0.11 4.18 -12.36
C GLU A 133 -1.61 4.38 -12.46
N LYS A 134 -2.29 3.49 -13.17
CA LYS A 134 -3.74 3.53 -13.26
C LYS A 134 -4.37 3.23 -11.89
N PHE A 135 -3.79 2.29 -11.13
CA PHE A 135 -4.25 2.04 -9.77
C PHE A 135 -4.01 3.26 -8.90
N PHE A 136 -2.82 3.85 -8.97
CA PHE A 136 -2.48 5.01 -8.13
C PHE A 136 -3.37 6.21 -8.45
N THR A 137 -3.65 6.43 -9.73
CA THR A 137 -4.47 7.55 -10.16
C THR A 137 -5.95 7.32 -9.84
N GLY A 138 -6.43 6.11 -10.09
CA GLY A 138 -7.86 5.82 -9.98
C GLY A 138 -8.36 5.53 -8.58
N THR A 139 -7.46 5.22 -7.63
CA THR A 139 -7.91 4.91 -6.29
C THR A 139 -8.37 6.19 -5.60
N GLN A 140 -9.57 6.15 -5.05
CA GLN A 140 -10.09 7.27 -4.31
C GLN A 140 -9.84 7.07 -2.83
N VAL A 141 -9.30 8.10 -2.18
CA VAL A 141 -9.05 8.07 -0.75
C VAL A 141 -9.92 9.17 -0.17
N THR A 142 -11.05 8.80 0.37
CA THR A 142 -12.00 9.78 0.88
C THR A 142 -12.10 9.62 2.37
N GLY A 143 -11.90 10.70 3.10
CA GLY A 143 -12.12 10.68 4.53
C GLY A 143 -11.44 9.54 5.23
N ALA A 144 -10.16 9.26 4.93
CA ALA A 144 -9.47 8.12 5.50
C ALA A 144 -9.66 8.01 7.01
N LEU A 145 -9.50 9.12 7.74
CA LEU A 145 -9.68 9.09 9.17
C LEU A 145 -11.14 8.84 9.54
N GLU A 146 -12.05 9.48 8.81
CA GLU A 146 -13.46 9.25 9.04
C GLU A 146 -13.85 7.82 8.76
N ALA A 147 -13.35 7.23 7.71
CA ALA A 147 -13.64 5.85 7.37
C ALA A 147 -13.21 4.88 8.47
N LEU A 148 -12.02 5.12 9.05
CA LEU A 148 -11.52 4.28 10.12
C LEU A 148 -12.31 4.47 11.40
N MET A 149 -12.91 5.65 11.59
CA MET A 149 -13.66 5.90 12.78
C MET A 149 -15.14 5.62 12.61
N ARG A 150 -15.57 5.36 11.41
CA ARG A 150 -16.96 5.07 11.15
C ARG A 150 -17.30 3.78 11.86
N PRO A 151 -18.28 3.78 12.71
CA PRO A 151 -18.70 2.55 13.35
C PRO A 151 -19.14 1.64 12.24
N SER A 152 -19.02 0.40 12.51
CA SER A 152 -19.32 -0.54 11.51
C SER A 152 -20.73 -0.50 11.20
N THR A 153 -21.19 0.55 10.79
CA THR A 153 -22.47 0.49 10.47
C THR A 153 -22.50 -0.05 9.21
N ILE A 154 -22.89 -0.79 8.99
CA ILE A 154 -22.92 -1.32 7.91
C ILE A 154 -24.03 -1.18 7.34
N ARG A 155 -24.11 -0.94 6.52
CA ARG A 155 -24.95 -0.98 5.64
C ARG A 155 -25.04 -2.16 5.07
N GLY A 156 -25.66 -2.83 5.30
CA GLY A 156 -26.00 -4.13 4.88
C GLY A 156 -25.71 -4.58 3.56
#